data_61381b1098c12dae764ccfde3bbdd743
#
_entry.id   61381b1098c12dae764ccfde3bbdd743
#
_cell.length_a   1.000
_cell.length_b   1.000
_cell.length_c   1.000
_cell.angle_alpha   90.00
_cell.angle_beta   90.00
_cell.angle_gamma   90.00
#
_symmetry.space_group_name_H-M   'P 1'
#
loop_
_entity.id
_entity.type
_entity.pdbx_description
1 polymer ?
#
loop_
_entity_poly.entity_id
_entity_poly.type
_entity_poly.pdbx_seq_one_letter_code
_entity_poly.pdbx_strand_id
1 'polypeptide(L)'
;MEGPGADGRGMTGARKARRSIALSLLYALSCVVAAVVLVISGFSYFVVKDVDSIGSSHAIVSGPSIGPQNILLMGLESRRDWAGNILPNYILKALHAGNAQAVANGAGGNDTNTLILIHIFAGGKKAVGFSIPRDDWVNFAGTLGPQQVGKIDQAYGVSLYYEEQKLKGQDPGLSQDQLAFQGNEAGRAAAVATVEQLTGVHIDHFAEVNLDGFYELARVLGGVEVCLNHPTSDVNSGANFPAGYQHLDPQQALAFVRQRDGLPNGDLDRTHRQQAFLDAVMQQLRTDGTLNDLTKVQALLSVARQYLITDAGWNLLNFASQMRTLTSANLVFRTLPIQGYETIDGQDANAVDPSAIQSIVHATFYPATRSAAPASVVGPGAKQPSPPVVIPSTGPQGGPVTAKNGIPCVN
;
A
#
# COMPACT_ATOMS: atom_id res chain seq x y z
N MET A 1 -61.93 58.48 51.57
CA MET A 1 -60.54 58.17 51.70
C MET A 1 -60.19 57.02 50.74
N GLU A 2 -59.69 57.41 49.65
CA GLU A 2 -59.33 56.47 48.55
C GLU A 2 -57.88 55.97 48.76
N GLY A 3 -57.69 54.66 48.69
CA GLY A 3 -56.38 54.06 48.69
C GLY A 3 -55.87 53.87 47.25
N PRO A 4 -54.56 53.97 46.96
CA PRO A 4 -54.03 53.97 45.59
C PRO A 4 -53.95 52.53 45.00
N GLY A 5 -54.45 52.42 43.79
CA GLY A 5 -54.42 51.24 42.98
C GLY A 5 -52.95 50.86 42.60
N ALA A 6 -52.57 49.62 42.82
CA ALA A 6 -51.27 49.07 42.46
C ALA A 6 -51.22 48.82 40.91
N ASP A 7 -50.19 49.40 40.31
CA ASP A 7 -49.92 49.41 38.88
C ASP A 7 -49.40 48.05 38.41
N GLY A 8 -50.25 47.26 37.77
CA GLY A 8 -49.99 45.87 37.27
C GLY A 8 -49.32 45.79 35.89
N ARG A 9 -48.76 46.93 35.34
CA ARG A 9 -48.28 46.97 33.93
C ARG A 9 -46.81 46.66 33.74
N GLY A 10 -46.01 46.52 34.79
CA GLY A 10 -44.55 46.33 34.66
C GLY A 10 -44.09 44.90 34.38
N MET A 11 -44.88 43.88 34.77
CA MET A 11 -44.41 42.49 34.71
C MET A 11 -44.63 41.74 33.37
N THR A 12 -45.49 42.23 32.49
CA THR A 12 -45.78 41.60 31.20
C THR A 12 -44.77 41.93 30.10
N GLY A 13 -44.15 43.13 30.18
CA GLY A 13 -43.13 43.58 29.21
C GLY A 13 -41.80 42.82 29.33
N ALA A 14 -41.34 42.60 30.57
CA ALA A 14 -40.07 41.92 30.84
C ALA A 14 -40.13 40.41 30.47
N ARG A 15 -41.27 39.75 30.64
CA ARG A 15 -41.46 38.35 30.18
C ARG A 15 -41.50 38.21 28.67
N LYS A 16 -42.14 39.16 27.93
CA LYS A 16 -42.14 39.20 26.45
C LYS A 16 -40.75 39.46 25.89
N ALA A 17 -39.99 40.37 26.45
CA ALA A 17 -38.62 40.67 26.02
C ALA A 17 -37.69 39.50 26.26
N ARG A 18 -37.74 38.82 27.40
CA ARG A 18 -36.93 37.60 27.69
C ARG A 18 -37.30 36.44 26.76
N ARG A 19 -38.57 36.29 26.40
CA ARG A 19 -39.04 35.25 25.47
C ARG A 19 -38.60 35.52 24.02
N SER A 20 -38.53 36.78 23.60
CA SER A 20 -38.00 37.20 22.31
C SER A 20 -36.50 36.96 22.20
N ILE A 21 -35.72 37.31 23.22
CA ILE A 21 -34.27 37.09 23.27
C ILE A 21 -33.95 35.56 23.26
N ALA A 22 -34.70 34.76 24.03
CA ALA A 22 -34.51 33.31 24.07
C ALA A 22 -34.82 32.66 22.70
N LEU A 23 -35.87 33.13 22.00
CA LEU A 23 -36.18 32.68 20.63
C LEU A 23 -35.09 33.08 19.63
N SER A 24 -34.57 34.30 19.72
CA SER A 24 -33.48 34.75 18.83
C SER A 24 -32.18 33.96 19.06
N LEU A 25 -31.86 33.62 20.31
CA LEU A 25 -30.72 32.75 20.63
C LEU A 25 -30.90 31.33 20.15
N LEU A 26 -32.14 30.77 20.23
CA LEU A 26 -32.47 29.46 19.68
C LEU A 26 -32.33 29.43 18.14
N TYR A 27 -32.79 30.47 17.46
CA TYR A 27 -32.61 30.60 16.00
C TYR A 27 -31.12 30.76 15.62
N ALA A 28 -30.36 31.56 16.33
CA ALA A 28 -28.93 31.70 16.11
C ALA A 28 -28.19 30.37 16.33
N LEU A 29 -28.51 29.65 17.39
CA LEU A 29 -27.93 28.32 17.65
C LEU A 29 -28.32 27.31 16.58
N SER A 30 -29.59 27.28 16.13
CA SER A 30 -30.03 26.40 15.05
C SER A 30 -29.35 26.69 13.71
N CYS A 31 -29.09 27.99 13.40
CA CYS A 31 -28.32 28.37 12.22
C CYS A 31 -26.87 27.92 12.30
N VAL A 32 -26.24 28.02 13.48
CA VAL A 32 -24.86 27.53 13.69
C VAL A 32 -24.80 26.01 13.54
N VAL A 33 -25.75 25.27 14.17
CA VAL A 33 -25.83 23.81 14.01
C VAL A 33 -26.07 23.42 12.56
N ALA A 34 -26.97 24.10 11.85
CA ALA A 34 -27.22 23.85 10.42
C ALA A 34 -25.98 24.13 9.58
N ALA A 35 -25.24 25.22 9.86
CA ALA A 35 -23.99 25.52 9.17
C ALA A 35 -22.92 24.44 9.42
N VAL A 36 -22.77 23.98 10.67
CA VAL A 36 -21.85 22.89 11.03
C VAL A 36 -22.25 21.59 10.33
N VAL A 37 -23.53 21.25 10.31
CA VAL A 37 -24.04 20.06 9.58
C VAL A 37 -23.77 20.17 8.09
N LEU A 38 -23.97 21.33 7.47
CA LEU A 38 -23.69 21.55 6.05
C LEU A 38 -22.18 21.45 5.75
N VAL A 39 -21.32 21.98 6.62
CA VAL A 39 -19.87 21.87 6.48
C VAL A 39 -19.43 20.41 6.59
N ILE A 40 -19.92 19.68 7.60
CA ILE A 40 -19.60 18.25 7.78
C ILE A 40 -20.15 17.42 6.62
N SER A 41 -21.38 17.67 6.17
CA SER A 41 -22.00 16.94 5.06
C SER A 41 -21.29 17.25 3.73
N GLY A 42 -20.95 18.53 3.50
CA GLY A 42 -20.18 18.95 2.32
C GLY A 42 -18.79 18.32 2.30
N PHE A 43 -18.10 18.30 3.43
CA PHE A 43 -16.80 17.66 3.56
C PHE A 43 -16.90 16.14 3.34
N SER A 44 -17.86 15.47 4.00
CA SER A 44 -18.08 14.02 3.80
C SER A 44 -18.41 13.69 2.34
N TYR A 45 -19.26 14.49 1.69
CA TYR A 45 -19.57 14.33 0.27
C TYR A 45 -18.32 14.48 -0.62
N PHE A 46 -17.47 15.46 -0.31
CA PHE A 46 -16.22 15.70 -1.07
C PHE A 46 -15.25 14.51 -0.92
N VAL A 47 -15.06 14.03 0.31
CA VAL A 47 -14.20 12.85 0.57
C VAL A 47 -14.74 11.60 -0.13
N VAL A 48 -16.05 11.34 -0.07
CA VAL A 48 -16.67 10.19 -0.74
C VAL A 48 -16.46 10.29 -2.25
N LYS A 49 -16.76 11.45 -2.86
CA LYS A 49 -16.58 11.66 -4.29
C LYS A 49 -15.12 11.51 -4.73
N ASP A 50 -14.18 11.99 -3.92
CA ASP A 50 -12.75 11.87 -4.22
C ASP A 50 -12.27 10.41 -4.13
N VAL A 51 -12.73 9.64 -3.16
CA VAL A 51 -12.43 8.20 -3.05
C VAL A 51 -13.03 7.42 -4.22
N ASP A 52 -14.27 7.70 -4.61
CA ASP A 52 -14.94 7.05 -5.74
C ASP A 52 -14.27 7.38 -7.09
N SER A 53 -13.41 8.40 -7.14
CA SER A 53 -12.68 8.79 -8.36
C SER A 53 -11.26 8.23 -8.44
N ILE A 54 -10.82 7.40 -7.49
CA ILE A 54 -9.57 6.64 -7.58
C ILE A 54 -9.66 5.68 -8.76
N GLY A 55 -8.56 5.54 -9.50
CA GLY A 55 -8.51 4.67 -10.67
C GLY A 55 -8.92 3.24 -10.33
N SER A 56 -9.82 2.67 -11.12
CA SER A 56 -10.36 1.33 -10.89
C SER A 56 -10.04 0.39 -12.04
N SER A 57 -9.75 -0.86 -11.72
CA SER A 57 -9.42 -1.94 -12.63
C SER A 57 -10.40 -3.10 -12.48
N HIS A 58 -10.69 -3.78 -13.56
CA HIS A 58 -11.53 -4.99 -13.60
C HIS A 58 -10.69 -6.26 -13.81
N ALA A 59 -9.38 -6.18 -13.56
CA ALA A 59 -8.46 -7.30 -13.73
C ALA A 59 -8.77 -8.49 -12.82
N ILE A 60 -9.44 -8.25 -11.69
CA ILE A 60 -9.92 -9.29 -10.77
C ILE A 60 -11.36 -9.06 -10.37
N VAL A 61 -12.00 -10.11 -9.83
CA VAL A 61 -13.28 -10.00 -9.13
C VAL A 61 -12.99 -9.65 -7.67
N SER A 62 -13.45 -8.48 -7.25
CA SER A 62 -13.20 -7.99 -5.89
C SER A 62 -13.87 -8.86 -4.83
N GLY A 63 -13.16 -9.07 -3.74
CA GLY A 63 -13.66 -9.73 -2.54
C GLY A 63 -14.47 -8.79 -1.63
N PRO A 64 -14.77 -9.21 -0.40
CA PRO A 64 -15.52 -8.41 0.56
C PRO A 64 -14.66 -7.27 1.10
N SER A 65 -15.19 -6.05 1.13
CA SER A 65 -14.50 -4.86 1.66
C SER A 65 -14.48 -4.76 3.21
N ILE A 66 -15.03 -5.72 3.91
CA ILE A 66 -15.06 -5.82 5.38
C ILE A 66 -14.85 -7.27 5.80
N GLY A 67 -14.10 -7.48 6.85
CA GLY A 67 -13.77 -8.82 7.36
C GLY A 67 -12.30 -9.18 7.15
N PRO A 68 -11.94 -10.46 7.22
CA PRO A 68 -10.61 -10.91 6.80
C PRO A 68 -10.43 -10.69 5.31
N GLN A 69 -9.27 -10.19 4.89
CA GLN A 69 -8.98 -9.84 3.49
C GLN A 69 -7.52 -10.12 3.17
N ASN A 70 -7.28 -10.59 1.95
CA ASN A 70 -5.95 -10.70 1.35
C ASN A 70 -5.80 -9.57 0.32
N ILE A 71 -4.83 -8.71 0.53
CA ILE A 71 -4.59 -7.53 -0.29
C ILE A 71 -3.20 -7.61 -0.89
N LEU A 72 -3.09 -7.47 -2.21
CA LEU A 72 -1.80 -7.38 -2.89
C LEU A 72 -1.43 -5.91 -3.14
N LEU A 73 -0.33 -5.46 -2.54
CA LEU A 73 0.29 -4.19 -2.89
C LEU A 73 1.32 -4.43 -4.00
N MET A 74 1.19 -3.69 -5.10
CA MET A 74 2.08 -3.75 -6.26
C MET A 74 2.76 -2.41 -6.48
N GLY A 75 4.09 -2.41 -6.56
CA GLY A 75 4.89 -1.27 -7.00
C GLY A 75 5.40 -1.50 -8.40
N LEU A 76 4.87 -0.75 -9.38
CA LEU A 76 5.23 -0.88 -10.78
C LEU A 76 6.44 0.02 -11.11
N GLU A 77 7.51 -0.54 -11.62
CA GLU A 77 8.64 0.23 -12.15
C GLU A 77 8.36 0.64 -13.59
N SER A 78 7.41 1.55 -13.76
CA SER A 78 7.11 2.14 -15.06
C SER A 78 7.66 3.56 -15.16
N ARG A 79 8.24 3.88 -16.32
CA ARG A 79 8.66 5.23 -16.71
C ARG A 79 7.60 5.92 -17.56
N ARG A 80 6.38 5.39 -17.52
CA ARG A 80 5.19 5.88 -18.21
C ARG A 80 4.07 6.11 -17.20
N ASP A 81 3.18 7.02 -17.54
CA ASP A 81 1.92 7.17 -16.82
C ASP A 81 0.91 6.06 -17.20
N TRP A 82 -0.26 6.07 -16.58
CA TRP A 82 -1.31 5.07 -16.83
C TRP A 82 -1.89 5.09 -18.26
N ALA A 83 -1.72 6.20 -18.97
CA ALA A 83 -2.09 6.34 -20.38
C ALA A 83 -0.96 5.91 -21.34
N GLY A 84 0.18 5.44 -20.83
CA GLY A 84 1.32 5.00 -21.60
C GLY A 84 2.24 6.13 -22.07
N ASN A 85 2.00 7.39 -21.69
CA ASN A 85 2.88 8.51 -22.02
C ASN A 85 4.18 8.46 -21.22
N ILE A 86 5.29 8.82 -21.85
CA ILE A 86 6.58 8.91 -21.17
C ILE A 86 6.54 10.01 -20.11
N LEU A 87 7.00 9.71 -18.89
CA LEU A 87 7.09 10.68 -17.81
C LEU A 87 7.98 11.86 -18.20
N PRO A 88 7.68 13.08 -17.72
CA PRO A 88 8.48 14.25 -17.98
C PRO A 88 9.96 14.08 -17.57
N ASN A 89 10.89 14.69 -18.31
CA ASN A 89 12.32 14.55 -18.06
C ASN A 89 12.74 14.95 -16.63
N TYR A 90 12.07 15.93 -16.02
CA TYR A 90 12.39 16.34 -14.64
C TYR A 90 12.03 15.25 -13.63
N ILE A 91 10.93 14.52 -13.86
CA ILE A 91 10.54 13.36 -13.08
C ILE A 91 11.53 12.22 -13.31
N LEU A 92 11.80 11.85 -14.56
CA LEU A 92 12.76 10.79 -14.88
C LEU A 92 14.14 11.06 -14.25
N LYS A 93 14.58 12.31 -14.23
CA LYS A 93 15.81 12.72 -13.59
C LYS A 93 15.74 12.56 -12.06
N ALA A 94 14.65 13.01 -11.43
CA ALA A 94 14.45 12.85 -9.98
C ALA A 94 14.40 11.37 -9.57
N LEU A 95 13.84 10.52 -10.44
CA LEU A 95 13.76 9.08 -10.27
C LEU A 95 15.05 8.33 -10.61
N HIS A 96 16.14 9.00 -11.04
CA HIS A 96 17.32 8.35 -11.63
C HIS A 96 16.94 7.29 -12.69
N ALA A 97 15.87 7.55 -13.44
CA ALA A 97 15.27 6.61 -14.40
C ALA A 97 15.68 6.86 -15.87
N GLY A 98 16.76 7.60 -16.08
CA GLY A 98 17.22 7.99 -17.41
C GLY A 98 16.55 9.25 -17.94
N ASN A 99 16.25 9.29 -19.23
CA ASN A 99 15.58 10.39 -19.90
C ASN A 99 14.52 9.89 -20.89
N ALA A 100 13.65 10.80 -21.37
CA ALA A 100 12.57 10.46 -22.28
C ALA A 100 13.04 9.78 -23.57
N GLN A 101 14.21 10.16 -24.11
CA GLN A 101 14.75 9.51 -25.31
C GLN A 101 15.16 8.06 -25.04
N ALA A 102 15.78 7.77 -23.90
CA ALA A 102 16.12 6.40 -23.51
C ALA A 102 14.85 5.55 -23.35
N VAL A 103 13.80 6.10 -22.72
CA VAL A 103 12.51 5.42 -22.55
C VAL A 103 11.83 5.18 -23.91
N ALA A 104 11.87 6.15 -24.82
CA ALA A 104 11.35 5.99 -26.19
C ALA A 104 12.10 4.88 -26.96
N ASN A 105 13.39 4.69 -26.68
CA ASN A 105 14.22 3.64 -27.25
C ASN A 105 14.11 2.29 -26.50
N GLY A 106 13.12 2.13 -25.62
CA GLY A 106 12.86 0.87 -24.91
C GLY A 106 13.54 0.72 -23.54
N ALA A 107 14.17 1.78 -23.00
CA ALA A 107 14.70 1.72 -21.65
C ALA A 107 13.59 1.70 -20.61
N GLY A 108 13.72 0.80 -19.62
CA GLY A 108 12.73 0.56 -18.59
C GLY A 108 11.79 -0.57 -18.94
N GLY A 109 11.21 -1.19 -17.93
CA GLY A 109 10.21 -2.24 -18.04
C GLY A 109 8.88 -1.80 -17.46
N ASN A 110 7.96 -2.76 -17.39
CA ASN A 110 6.74 -2.66 -16.61
C ASN A 110 6.73 -3.80 -15.57
N ASP A 111 7.84 -3.93 -14.82
CA ASP A 111 8.02 -5.00 -13.86
C ASP A 111 7.45 -4.59 -12.50
N THR A 112 6.83 -5.53 -11.79
CA THR A 112 6.30 -5.31 -10.44
C THR A 112 7.42 -5.49 -9.42
N ASN A 113 8.30 -4.51 -9.29
CA ASN A 113 9.48 -4.56 -8.42
C ASN A 113 9.16 -4.60 -6.92
N THR A 114 7.92 -4.40 -6.54
CA THR A 114 7.42 -4.56 -5.16
C THR A 114 6.14 -5.37 -5.20
N LEU A 115 6.15 -6.49 -4.50
CA LEU A 115 4.98 -7.36 -4.31
C LEU A 115 4.87 -7.66 -2.82
N ILE A 116 3.80 -7.19 -2.18
CA ILE A 116 3.55 -7.40 -0.75
C ILE A 116 2.12 -7.92 -0.57
N LEU A 117 2.00 -9.16 -0.14
CA LEU A 117 0.72 -9.78 0.17
C LEU A 117 0.38 -9.55 1.64
N ILE A 118 -0.68 -8.80 1.91
CA ILE A 118 -1.14 -8.45 3.26
C ILE A 118 -2.41 -9.21 3.58
N HIS A 119 -2.41 -9.94 4.70
CA HIS A 119 -3.60 -10.51 5.30
C HIS A 119 -4.07 -9.68 6.48
N ILE A 120 -5.31 -9.25 6.44
CA ILE A 120 -5.97 -8.56 7.54
C ILE A 120 -6.88 -9.56 8.24
N PHE A 121 -6.64 -9.77 9.54
CA PHE A 121 -7.46 -10.68 10.32
C PHE A 121 -8.84 -10.09 10.65
N ALA A 122 -9.77 -10.97 11.00
CA ALA A 122 -11.11 -10.57 11.42
C ALA A 122 -11.06 -9.45 12.47
N GLY A 123 -11.88 -8.42 12.28
CA GLY A 123 -11.95 -7.24 13.14
C GLY A 123 -10.92 -6.16 12.88
N GLY A 124 -10.00 -6.33 11.89
CA GLY A 124 -9.09 -5.27 11.44
C GLY A 124 -8.01 -4.82 12.43
N LYS A 125 -7.86 -5.52 13.57
CA LYS A 125 -6.93 -5.15 14.64
C LYS A 125 -5.52 -5.68 14.45
N LYS A 126 -5.35 -6.63 13.54
CA LYS A 126 -4.08 -7.33 13.29
C LYS A 126 -3.93 -7.57 11.80
N ALA A 127 -2.71 -7.43 11.31
CA ALA A 127 -2.38 -7.79 9.95
C ALA A 127 -0.97 -8.39 9.89
N VAL A 128 -0.72 -9.18 8.84
CA VAL A 128 0.59 -9.71 8.51
C VAL A 128 0.82 -9.49 7.02
N GLY A 129 2.00 -9.01 6.67
CA GLY A 129 2.43 -8.82 5.29
C GLY A 129 3.57 -9.76 4.93
N PHE A 130 3.49 -10.38 3.76
CA PHE A 130 4.60 -11.10 3.15
C PHE A 130 5.11 -10.33 1.94
N SER A 131 6.35 -9.87 2.01
CA SER A 131 7.07 -9.40 0.82
C SER A 131 7.51 -10.60 0.01
N ILE A 132 7.25 -10.55 -1.29
CA ILE A 132 7.62 -11.57 -2.26
C ILE A 132 8.85 -11.05 -2.99
N PRO A 133 10.02 -11.72 -2.92
CA PRO A 133 11.18 -11.26 -3.65
C PRO A 133 10.92 -11.28 -5.16
N ARG A 134 11.19 -10.17 -5.82
CA ARG A 134 10.84 -9.97 -7.24
C ARG A 134 11.54 -10.94 -8.20
N ASP A 135 12.74 -11.36 -7.81
CA ASP A 135 13.58 -12.25 -8.62
C ASP A 135 13.25 -13.75 -8.41
N ASP A 136 12.15 -14.08 -7.68
CA ASP A 136 11.69 -15.44 -7.48
C ASP A 136 11.29 -16.06 -8.84
N TRP A 137 11.91 -17.21 -9.17
CA TRP A 137 11.65 -17.91 -10.42
C TRP A 137 10.43 -18.80 -10.31
N VAL A 138 9.38 -18.46 -11.05
CA VAL A 138 8.05 -19.06 -10.90
C VAL A 138 7.40 -19.36 -12.25
N ASN A 139 6.42 -20.27 -12.23
CA ASN A 139 5.49 -20.41 -13.36
C ASN A 139 4.50 -19.24 -13.32
N PHE A 140 4.30 -18.61 -14.46
CA PHE A 140 3.30 -17.55 -14.60
C PHE A 140 1.89 -18.14 -14.71
N ALA A 141 0.92 -17.46 -14.14
CA ALA A 141 -0.49 -17.79 -14.25
C ALA A 141 -1.25 -16.67 -14.99
N GLY A 142 -2.17 -17.05 -15.86
CA GLY A 142 -2.98 -16.08 -16.59
C GLY A 142 -2.22 -15.22 -17.60
N THR A 143 -0.94 -15.49 -17.85
CA THR A 143 -0.12 -14.75 -18.80
C THR A 143 -0.51 -15.05 -20.24
N LEU A 144 -0.38 -14.02 -21.08
CA LEU A 144 -0.52 -14.12 -22.52
C LEU A 144 0.86 -14.36 -23.17
N GLY A 145 0.87 -15.05 -24.31
CA GLY A 145 2.08 -15.30 -25.08
C GLY A 145 2.85 -16.56 -24.67
N PRO A 146 4.03 -16.79 -25.25
CA PRO A 146 4.78 -18.04 -25.09
C PRO A 146 5.59 -18.13 -23.78
N GLN A 147 5.91 -17.00 -23.16
CA GLN A 147 6.67 -17.00 -21.91
C GLN A 147 5.77 -17.36 -20.74
N GLN A 148 5.97 -18.56 -20.18
CA GLN A 148 5.14 -19.10 -19.10
C GLN A 148 5.92 -19.25 -17.78
N VAL A 149 7.20 -18.89 -17.77
CA VAL A 149 8.12 -19.02 -16.65
C VAL A 149 9.07 -17.82 -16.63
N GLY A 150 9.44 -17.35 -15.47
CA GLY A 150 10.40 -16.26 -15.31
C GLY A 150 10.45 -15.74 -13.88
N LYS A 151 11.08 -14.59 -13.70
CA LYS A 151 11.01 -13.87 -12.43
C LYS A 151 9.60 -13.36 -12.21
N ILE A 152 9.11 -13.43 -10.97
CA ILE A 152 7.71 -13.09 -10.66
C ILE A 152 7.36 -11.65 -11.05
N ASP A 153 8.32 -10.71 -10.99
CA ASP A 153 8.12 -9.32 -11.38
C ASP A 153 7.80 -9.15 -12.88
N GLN A 154 8.26 -10.09 -13.72
CA GLN A 154 8.07 -10.04 -15.18
C GLN A 154 6.65 -10.43 -15.62
N ALA A 155 5.88 -11.13 -14.79
CA ALA A 155 4.54 -11.61 -15.17
C ALA A 155 3.62 -10.50 -15.67
N TYR A 156 3.69 -9.34 -15.03
CA TYR A 156 2.94 -8.14 -15.42
C TYR A 156 3.37 -7.64 -16.82
N GLY A 157 4.65 -7.35 -17.00
CA GLY A 157 5.19 -6.77 -18.22
C GLY A 157 5.05 -7.69 -19.43
N VAL A 158 5.21 -9.00 -19.24
CA VAL A 158 4.99 -10.01 -20.28
C VAL A 158 3.55 -9.98 -20.77
N SER A 159 2.57 -10.05 -19.88
CA SER A 159 1.16 -10.04 -20.27
C SER A 159 0.73 -8.72 -20.88
N LEU A 160 1.19 -7.59 -20.34
CA LEU A 160 0.95 -6.27 -20.92
C LEU A 160 1.44 -6.23 -22.37
N TYR A 161 2.69 -6.63 -22.60
CA TYR A 161 3.30 -6.59 -23.94
C TYR A 161 2.52 -7.43 -24.94
N TYR A 162 2.20 -8.68 -24.60
CA TYR A 162 1.49 -9.56 -25.53
C TYR A 162 0.05 -9.13 -25.78
N GLU A 163 -0.67 -8.57 -24.80
CA GLU A 163 -2.00 -8.01 -25.04
C GLU A 163 -1.93 -6.81 -25.99
N GLU A 164 -0.99 -5.88 -25.76
CA GLU A 164 -0.81 -4.77 -26.70
C GLU A 164 -0.49 -5.24 -28.12
N GLN A 165 0.40 -6.24 -28.32
CA GLN A 165 0.73 -6.77 -29.64
C GLN A 165 -0.48 -7.43 -30.31
N LYS A 166 -1.25 -8.21 -29.56
CA LYS A 166 -2.48 -8.85 -30.01
C LYS A 166 -3.50 -7.81 -30.46
N LEU A 167 -3.73 -6.77 -29.66
CA LEU A 167 -4.67 -5.69 -29.97
C LEU A 167 -4.25 -4.87 -31.18
N LYS A 168 -2.97 -4.53 -31.31
CA LYS A 168 -2.41 -3.85 -32.49
C LYS A 168 -2.59 -4.68 -33.79
N GLY A 169 -2.51 -6.01 -33.67
CA GLY A 169 -2.76 -6.91 -34.79
C GLY A 169 -4.25 -7.04 -35.19
N GLN A 170 -5.15 -6.88 -34.23
CA GLN A 170 -6.60 -6.96 -34.41
C GLN A 170 -7.21 -5.63 -34.87
N ASP A 171 -6.78 -4.53 -34.30
CA ASP A 171 -7.24 -3.18 -34.59
C ASP A 171 -6.07 -2.18 -34.56
N PRO A 172 -5.43 -1.92 -35.72
CA PRO A 172 -4.35 -0.95 -35.83
C PRO A 172 -4.75 0.50 -35.55
N GLY A 173 -6.06 0.79 -35.42
CA GLY A 173 -6.59 2.13 -35.16
C GLY A 173 -6.70 2.49 -33.69
N LEU A 174 -6.42 1.56 -32.77
CA LEU A 174 -6.46 1.84 -31.34
C LEU A 174 -5.47 2.92 -30.92
N SER A 175 -5.94 3.85 -30.08
CA SER A 175 -5.09 4.87 -29.51
C SER A 175 -4.09 4.27 -28.50
N GLN A 176 -3.02 5.01 -28.21
CA GLN A 176 -2.03 4.59 -27.21
C GLN A 176 -2.67 4.38 -25.85
N ASP A 177 -3.58 5.25 -25.43
CA ASP A 177 -4.28 5.15 -24.14
C ASP A 177 -5.13 3.88 -24.04
N GLN A 178 -5.81 3.49 -25.15
CA GLN A 178 -6.60 2.26 -25.20
C GLN A 178 -5.70 1.03 -25.11
N LEU A 179 -4.57 1.03 -25.80
CA LEU A 179 -3.59 -0.06 -25.75
C LEU A 179 -3.00 -0.18 -24.34
N ALA A 180 -2.55 0.94 -23.77
CA ALA A 180 -1.99 0.99 -22.42
C ALA A 180 -3.01 0.52 -21.37
N PHE A 181 -4.28 0.96 -21.48
CA PHE A 181 -5.34 0.52 -20.58
C PHE A 181 -5.51 -1.00 -20.59
N GLN A 182 -5.72 -1.59 -21.78
CA GLN A 182 -5.94 -3.04 -21.92
C GLN A 182 -4.68 -3.84 -21.55
N GLY A 183 -3.49 -3.35 -21.95
CA GLY A 183 -2.22 -3.98 -21.58
C GLY A 183 -2.02 -3.99 -20.06
N ASN A 184 -2.27 -2.88 -19.38
CA ASN A 184 -2.19 -2.81 -17.92
C ASN A 184 -3.21 -3.73 -17.23
N GLU A 185 -4.46 -3.84 -17.74
CA GLU A 185 -5.44 -4.79 -17.21
C GLU A 185 -4.94 -6.24 -17.31
N ALA A 186 -4.38 -6.63 -18.45
CA ALA A 186 -3.79 -7.96 -18.62
C ALA A 186 -2.58 -8.18 -17.71
N GLY A 187 -1.73 -7.17 -17.53
CA GLY A 187 -0.59 -7.19 -16.62
C GLY A 187 -1.02 -7.40 -15.16
N ARG A 188 -2.01 -6.65 -14.69
CA ARG A 188 -2.58 -6.79 -13.34
C ARG A 188 -3.14 -8.18 -13.09
N ALA A 189 -3.96 -8.66 -14.03
CA ALA A 189 -4.56 -10.00 -13.93
C ALA A 189 -3.49 -11.09 -13.83
N ALA A 190 -2.43 -11.03 -14.64
CA ALA A 190 -1.34 -11.98 -14.63
C ALA A 190 -0.50 -11.91 -13.35
N ALA A 191 -0.17 -10.71 -12.87
CA ALA A 191 0.58 -10.54 -11.62
C ALA A 191 -0.20 -11.10 -10.43
N VAL A 192 -1.49 -10.77 -10.30
CA VAL A 192 -2.35 -11.30 -9.24
C VAL A 192 -2.45 -12.82 -9.33
N ALA A 193 -2.79 -13.38 -10.49
CA ALA A 193 -2.92 -14.83 -10.67
C ALA A 193 -1.61 -15.58 -10.38
N THR A 194 -0.46 -15.00 -10.75
CA THR A 194 0.86 -15.59 -10.47
C THR A 194 1.17 -15.59 -8.97
N VAL A 195 0.83 -14.51 -8.25
CA VAL A 195 0.98 -14.45 -6.78
C VAL A 195 0.02 -15.44 -6.10
N GLU A 196 -1.23 -15.56 -6.55
CA GLU A 196 -2.18 -16.55 -6.04
C GLU A 196 -1.66 -17.98 -6.25
N GLN A 197 -1.11 -18.28 -7.42
CA GLN A 197 -0.52 -19.59 -7.72
C GLN A 197 0.68 -19.89 -6.82
N LEU A 198 1.57 -18.92 -6.60
CA LEU A 198 2.75 -19.08 -5.75
C LEU A 198 2.36 -19.28 -4.29
N THR A 199 1.43 -18.48 -3.78
CA THR A 199 1.12 -18.40 -2.35
C THR A 199 0.00 -19.33 -1.90
N GLY A 200 -0.82 -19.82 -2.84
CA GLY A 200 -1.96 -20.71 -2.58
C GLY A 200 -3.15 -20.02 -1.91
N VAL A 201 -3.19 -18.68 -1.90
CA VAL A 201 -4.31 -17.92 -1.32
C VAL A 201 -4.94 -16.98 -2.35
N HIS A 202 -6.25 -16.81 -2.27
CA HIS A 202 -6.98 -15.88 -3.12
C HIS A 202 -6.71 -14.44 -2.68
N ILE A 203 -6.58 -13.52 -3.66
CA ILE A 203 -6.40 -12.08 -3.44
C ILE A 203 -7.77 -11.40 -3.60
N ASP A 204 -8.28 -10.86 -2.50
CA ASP A 204 -9.57 -10.16 -2.46
C ASP A 204 -9.49 -8.78 -3.10
N HIS A 205 -8.37 -8.09 -2.89
CA HIS A 205 -8.14 -6.72 -3.36
C HIS A 205 -6.69 -6.51 -3.78
N PHE A 206 -6.46 -5.54 -4.64
CA PHE A 206 -5.10 -5.05 -4.89
C PHE A 206 -5.03 -3.52 -4.91
N ALA A 207 -3.83 -3.01 -4.66
CA ALA A 207 -3.48 -1.61 -4.86
C ALA A 207 -2.16 -1.53 -5.61
N GLU A 208 -2.14 -0.77 -6.70
CA GLU A 208 -0.98 -0.59 -7.56
C GLU A 208 -0.57 0.88 -7.59
N VAL A 209 0.73 1.14 -7.43
CA VAL A 209 1.32 2.47 -7.52
C VAL A 209 2.55 2.41 -8.44
N ASN A 210 2.73 3.42 -9.28
CA ASN A 210 3.93 3.57 -10.09
C ASN A 210 4.99 4.46 -9.39
N LEU A 211 6.17 4.61 -10.00
CA LEU A 211 7.29 5.40 -9.45
C LEU A 211 6.90 6.86 -9.19
N ASP A 212 6.13 7.46 -10.09
CA ASP A 212 5.70 8.86 -9.97
C ASP A 212 4.74 9.04 -8.79
N GLY A 213 3.80 8.10 -8.64
CA GLY A 213 2.87 8.09 -7.51
C GLY A 213 3.57 7.92 -6.16
N PHE A 214 4.61 7.09 -6.10
CA PHE A 214 5.41 6.95 -4.90
C PHE A 214 6.14 8.26 -4.54
N TYR A 215 6.75 8.91 -5.54
CA TYR A 215 7.40 10.21 -5.35
C TYR A 215 6.42 11.28 -4.83
N GLU A 216 5.25 11.37 -5.46
CA GLU A 216 4.22 12.33 -5.06
C GLU A 216 3.63 12.05 -3.68
N LEU A 217 3.46 10.78 -3.31
CA LEU A 217 3.07 10.38 -1.96
C LEU A 217 4.09 10.88 -0.92
N ALA A 218 5.38 10.60 -1.14
CA ALA A 218 6.44 11.07 -0.25
C ALA A 218 6.48 12.61 -0.17
N ARG A 219 6.21 13.31 -1.28
CA ARG A 219 6.15 14.78 -1.34
C ARG A 219 5.01 15.34 -0.48
N VAL A 220 3.82 14.77 -0.56
CA VAL A 220 2.66 15.24 0.22
C VAL A 220 2.84 14.95 1.71
N LEU A 221 3.51 13.85 2.06
CA LEU A 221 3.87 13.54 3.43
C LEU A 221 4.94 14.51 4.00
N GLY A 222 5.62 15.26 3.13
CA GLY A 222 6.70 16.16 3.52
C GLY A 222 8.02 15.44 3.77
N GLY A 223 8.19 14.24 3.19
CA GLY A 223 9.30 13.33 3.43
C GLY A 223 8.94 12.21 4.42
N VAL A 224 9.87 11.28 4.62
CA VAL A 224 9.67 10.11 5.49
C VAL A 224 10.90 9.87 6.37
N GLU A 225 10.70 9.56 7.63
CA GLU A 225 11.78 9.22 8.54
C GLU A 225 12.14 7.74 8.46
N VAL A 226 13.42 7.43 8.29
CA VAL A 226 13.97 6.06 8.25
C VAL A 226 15.21 5.95 9.12
N CYS A 227 15.62 4.71 9.41
CA CYS A 227 16.87 4.42 10.13
C CYS A 227 17.71 3.39 9.36
N LEU A 228 19.00 3.69 9.21
CA LEU A 228 19.98 2.82 8.55
C LEU A 228 21.03 2.31 9.55
N ASN A 229 21.31 1.01 9.51
CA ASN A 229 22.36 0.39 10.33
C ASN A 229 23.76 0.86 9.91
N HIS A 230 23.98 1.02 8.61
CA HIS A 230 25.26 1.33 8.01
C HIS A 230 25.12 2.42 6.94
N PRO A 231 26.19 3.22 6.69
CA PRO A 231 26.19 4.12 5.56
C PRO A 231 26.20 3.32 4.25
N THR A 232 25.56 3.85 3.23
CA THR A 232 25.42 3.18 1.94
C THR A 232 25.35 4.15 0.79
N SER A 233 25.79 3.72 -0.40
CA SER A 233 25.67 4.50 -1.63
C SER A 233 25.43 3.58 -2.84
N ASP A 234 24.66 4.07 -3.80
CA ASP A 234 24.36 3.40 -5.06
C ASP A 234 24.07 4.43 -6.14
N VAL A 235 24.88 4.45 -7.18
CA VAL A 235 24.75 5.41 -8.30
C VAL A 235 23.49 5.13 -9.12
N ASN A 236 23.07 3.87 -9.24
CA ASN A 236 21.94 3.46 -10.07
C ASN A 236 20.60 3.90 -9.48
N SER A 237 20.44 3.83 -8.18
CA SER A 237 19.25 4.33 -7.48
C SER A 237 19.37 5.80 -7.08
N GLY A 238 20.57 6.36 -7.06
CA GLY A 238 20.87 7.69 -6.52
C GLY A 238 20.96 7.72 -5.00
N ALA A 239 21.02 6.57 -4.34
CA ALA A 239 21.16 6.48 -2.89
C ALA A 239 22.54 6.94 -2.43
N ASN A 240 22.57 7.76 -1.37
CA ASN A 240 23.77 8.16 -0.66
C ASN A 240 23.36 8.58 0.76
N PHE A 241 23.42 7.63 1.68
CA PHE A 241 22.87 7.79 3.03
C PHE A 241 23.93 7.49 4.09
N PRO A 242 24.09 8.35 5.11
CA PRO A 242 24.82 8.00 6.31
C PRO A 242 24.06 6.98 7.16
N ALA A 243 24.71 6.37 8.13
CA ALA A 243 24.06 5.54 9.14
C ALA A 243 23.20 6.39 10.09
N GLY A 244 22.21 5.75 10.71
CA GLY A 244 21.34 6.35 11.72
C GLY A 244 20.02 6.87 11.15
N TYR A 245 19.34 7.70 11.95
CA TYR A 245 18.05 8.29 11.60
C TYR A 245 18.21 9.40 10.58
N GLN A 246 17.32 9.41 9.60
CA GLN A 246 17.32 10.39 8.53
C GLN A 246 15.91 10.72 8.13
N HIS A 247 15.69 11.99 7.82
CA HIS A 247 14.49 12.46 7.15
C HIS A 247 14.76 12.50 5.65
N LEU A 248 14.10 11.63 4.91
CA LEU A 248 14.27 11.51 3.46
C LEU A 248 13.30 12.44 2.74
N ASP A 249 13.82 13.28 1.86
CA ASP A 249 12.99 13.99 0.88
C ASP A 249 12.39 13.00 -0.15
N PRO A 250 11.45 13.40 -1.02
CA PRO A 250 10.80 12.49 -1.97
C PRO A 250 11.77 11.75 -2.90
N GLN A 251 12.84 12.40 -3.36
CA GLN A 251 13.84 11.78 -4.22
C GLN A 251 14.67 10.76 -3.43
N GLN A 252 15.10 11.12 -2.23
CA GLN A 252 15.80 10.25 -1.31
C GLN A 252 14.95 9.05 -0.87
N ALA A 253 13.66 9.26 -0.60
CA ALA A 253 12.72 8.20 -0.27
C ALA A 253 12.62 7.16 -1.39
N LEU A 254 12.54 7.62 -2.64
CA LEU A 254 12.53 6.73 -3.79
C LEU A 254 13.87 6.00 -3.96
N ALA A 255 14.99 6.69 -3.82
CA ALA A 255 16.32 6.09 -3.88
C ALA A 255 16.48 5.00 -2.80
N PHE A 256 15.99 5.26 -1.58
CA PHE A 256 16.04 4.34 -0.45
C PHE A 256 15.30 3.02 -0.73
N VAL A 257 14.09 3.05 -1.27
CA VAL A 257 13.30 1.84 -1.55
C VAL A 257 13.71 1.12 -2.83
N ARG A 258 14.55 1.73 -3.68
CA ARG A 258 15.02 1.15 -4.93
C ARG A 258 16.43 0.59 -4.86
N GLN A 259 17.26 1.05 -3.91
CA GLN A 259 18.64 0.62 -3.81
C GLN A 259 18.77 -0.89 -3.65
N ARG A 260 19.69 -1.50 -4.43
CA ARG A 260 20.11 -2.89 -4.34
C ARG A 260 21.63 -2.99 -4.24
N ASP A 261 22.32 -2.21 -5.08
CA ASP A 261 23.77 -2.25 -5.17
C ASP A 261 24.38 -1.66 -3.90
N GLY A 262 25.44 -2.29 -3.43
CA GLY A 262 26.08 -1.92 -2.18
C GLY A 262 25.39 -2.40 -0.90
N LEU A 263 24.27 -3.13 -1.01
CA LEU A 263 23.63 -3.77 0.14
C LEU A 263 24.14 -5.21 0.32
N PRO A 264 24.36 -5.67 1.57
CA PRO A 264 24.92 -7.00 1.85
C PRO A 264 24.15 -8.15 1.22
N ASN A 265 22.82 -8.09 1.22
CA ASN A 265 21.94 -9.10 0.66
C ASN A 265 21.17 -8.61 -0.58
N GLY A 266 21.64 -7.53 -1.23
CA GLY A 266 21.07 -7.01 -2.48
C GLY A 266 19.56 -6.79 -2.41
N ASP A 267 18.80 -7.54 -3.21
CA ASP A 267 17.34 -7.40 -3.32
C ASP A 267 16.57 -7.72 -2.03
N LEU A 268 17.04 -8.65 -1.22
CA LEU A 268 16.39 -8.95 0.06
C LEU A 268 16.48 -7.78 1.05
N ASP A 269 17.61 -7.07 1.11
CA ASP A 269 17.74 -5.87 1.94
C ASP A 269 16.86 -4.73 1.38
N ARG A 270 16.71 -4.61 0.06
CA ARG A 270 15.74 -3.68 -0.54
C ARG A 270 14.32 -3.98 -0.06
N THR A 271 13.94 -5.24 -0.01
CA THR A 271 12.63 -5.65 0.51
C THR A 271 12.42 -5.19 1.96
N HIS A 272 13.44 -5.30 2.82
CA HIS A 272 13.39 -4.79 4.20
C HIS A 272 13.26 -3.26 4.24
N ARG A 273 13.90 -2.53 3.33
CA ARG A 273 13.74 -1.07 3.20
C ARG A 273 12.32 -0.67 2.80
N GLN A 274 11.70 -1.40 1.88
CA GLN A 274 10.30 -1.18 1.51
C GLN A 274 9.35 -1.40 2.69
N GLN A 275 9.59 -2.44 3.50
CA GLN A 275 8.83 -2.69 4.73
C GLN A 275 9.02 -1.55 5.75
N ALA A 276 10.26 -1.15 6.01
CA ALA A 276 10.59 -0.05 6.93
C ALA A 276 9.98 1.29 6.47
N PHE A 277 9.96 1.54 5.17
CA PHE A 277 9.30 2.72 4.60
C PHE A 277 7.78 2.70 4.86
N LEU A 278 7.11 1.58 4.61
CA LEU A 278 5.67 1.44 4.88
C LEU A 278 5.34 1.63 6.36
N ASP A 279 6.15 1.04 7.25
CA ASP A 279 6.00 1.24 8.70
C ASP A 279 6.16 2.71 9.08
N ALA A 280 7.15 3.40 8.53
CA ALA A 280 7.41 4.81 8.77
C ALA A 280 6.24 5.70 8.28
N VAL A 281 5.73 5.45 7.07
CA VAL A 281 4.54 6.14 6.53
C VAL A 281 3.33 5.93 7.42
N MET A 282 3.05 4.69 7.83
CA MET A 282 1.92 4.39 8.72
C MET A 282 2.05 5.08 10.07
N GLN A 283 3.25 5.16 10.60
CA GLN A 283 3.51 5.87 11.85
C GLN A 283 3.31 7.38 11.68
N GLN A 284 3.88 7.97 10.63
CA GLN A 284 3.77 9.41 10.34
C GLN A 284 2.30 9.84 10.16
N LEU A 285 1.50 9.08 9.42
CA LEU A 285 0.07 9.35 9.24
C LEU A 285 -0.68 9.44 10.58
N ARG A 286 -0.19 8.75 11.63
CA ARG A 286 -0.84 8.70 12.96
C ARG A 286 -0.30 9.73 13.93
N THR A 287 1.04 9.94 13.96
CA THR A 287 1.70 10.75 14.98
C THR A 287 1.71 12.24 14.65
N ASP A 288 1.85 12.59 13.38
CA ASP A 288 2.06 13.98 12.94
C ASP A 288 0.76 14.76 12.73
N GLY A 289 -0.37 14.18 13.13
CA GLY A 289 -1.68 14.82 12.94
C GLY A 289 -2.05 14.99 11.45
N THR A 290 -1.37 14.29 10.55
CA THR A 290 -1.62 14.36 9.09
C THR A 290 -3.10 14.10 8.77
N LEU A 291 -3.73 13.14 9.44
CA LEU A 291 -5.14 12.84 9.25
C LEU A 291 -6.09 13.88 9.88
N ASN A 292 -5.57 14.78 10.71
CA ASN A 292 -6.32 15.91 11.28
C ASN A 292 -6.14 17.20 10.48
N ASP A 293 -5.17 17.23 9.56
CA ASP A 293 -4.92 18.35 8.65
C ASP A 293 -5.69 18.13 7.34
N LEU A 294 -6.78 18.87 7.19
CA LEU A 294 -7.66 18.79 6.02
C LEU A 294 -6.91 19.01 4.69
N THR A 295 -5.94 19.92 4.67
CA THR A 295 -5.16 20.20 3.48
C THR A 295 -4.29 19.01 3.08
N LYS A 296 -3.64 18.37 4.05
CA LYS A 296 -2.84 17.16 3.81
C LYS A 296 -3.72 15.98 3.38
N VAL A 297 -4.89 15.80 4.00
CA VAL A 297 -5.84 14.74 3.60
C VAL A 297 -6.31 14.94 2.17
N GLN A 298 -6.67 16.17 1.78
CA GLN A 298 -7.05 16.48 0.39
C GLN A 298 -5.90 16.25 -0.59
N ALA A 299 -4.68 16.60 -0.22
CA ALA A 299 -3.51 16.36 -1.05
C ALA A 299 -3.22 14.85 -1.20
N LEU A 300 -3.33 14.05 -0.14
CA LEU A 300 -3.21 12.58 -0.19
C LEU A 300 -4.28 11.95 -1.08
N LEU A 301 -5.53 12.39 -0.96
CA LEU A 301 -6.62 11.93 -1.84
C LEU A 301 -6.35 12.31 -3.31
N SER A 302 -5.81 13.49 -3.58
CA SER A 302 -5.44 13.91 -4.94
C SER A 302 -4.35 13.00 -5.52
N VAL A 303 -3.32 12.64 -4.74
CA VAL A 303 -2.29 11.68 -5.16
C VAL A 303 -2.90 10.31 -5.40
N ALA A 304 -3.74 9.81 -4.49
CA ALA A 304 -4.40 8.53 -4.67
C ALA A 304 -5.23 8.49 -5.96
N ARG A 305 -6.00 9.53 -6.26
CA ARG A 305 -6.81 9.62 -7.49
C ARG A 305 -5.99 9.57 -8.77
N GLN A 306 -4.81 10.14 -8.74
CA GLN A 306 -3.98 10.28 -9.94
C GLN A 306 -3.05 9.09 -10.15
N TYR A 307 -2.57 8.46 -9.07
CA TYR A 307 -1.46 7.52 -9.12
C TYR A 307 -1.74 6.15 -8.54
N LEU A 308 -2.88 5.96 -7.87
CA LEU A 308 -3.28 4.67 -7.31
C LEU A 308 -4.34 4.01 -8.20
N ILE A 309 -4.12 2.75 -8.52
CA ILE A 309 -5.13 1.89 -9.17
C ILE A 309 -5.52 0.79 -8.18
N THR A 310 -6.81 0.56 -8.04
CA THR A 310 -7.35 -0.53 -7.22
C THR A 310 -8.34 -1.37 -8.01
N ASP A 311 -8.76 -2.50 -7.50
CA ASP A 311 -9.87 -3.25 -8.08
C ASP A 311 -11.20 -2.49 -7.95
N ALA A 312 -12.05 -2.59 -8.95
CA ALA A 312 -13.25 -1.75 -9.11
C ALA A 312 -14.32 -1.94 -8.02
N GLY A 313 -14.31 -3.07 -7.31
CA GLY A 313 -15.29 -3.37 -6.26
C GLY A 313 -14.82 -3.03 -4.83
N TRP A 314 -13.62 -2.55 -4.65
CA TRP A 314 -13.08 -2.28 -3.31
C TRP A 314 -13.66 -1.00 -2.70
N ASN A 315 -14.43 -1.14 -1.64
CA ASN A 315 -14.91 0.02 -0.89
C ASN A 315 -13.83 0.53 0.07
N LEU A 316 -13.03 1.48 -0.41
CA LEU A 316 -11.89 2.05 0.32
C LEU A 316 -12.30 2.78 1.62
N LEU A 317 -13.52 3.32 1.71
CA LEU A 317 -14.02 3.96 2.95
C LEU A 317 -14.31 2.92 4.02
N ASN A 318 -14.94 1.81 3.66
CA ASN A 318 -15.15 0.68 4.57
C ASN A 318 -13.82 0.10 5.03
N PHE A 319 -12.89 -0.10 4.10
CA PHE A 319 -11.52 -0.53 4.39
C PHE A 319 -10.81 0.41 5.36
N ALA A 320 -10.78 1.72 5.08
CA ALA A 320 -10.16 2.72 5.95
C ALA A 320 -10.80 2.73 7.36
N SER A 321 -12.13 2.58 7.45
CA SER A 321 -12.84 2.44 8.72
C SER A 321 -12.38 1.22 9.51
N GLN A 322 -12.22 0.08 8.86
CA GLN A 322 -11.72 -1.16 9.47
C GLN A 322 -10.28 -1.01 9.96
N MET A 323 -9.44 -0.27 9.21
CA MET A 323 -8.02 -0.07 9.52
C MET A 323 -7.75 0.94 10.65
N ARG A 324 -8.74 1.67 11.14
CA ARG A 324 -8.57 2.68 12.21
C ARG A 324 -7.92 2.14 13.49
N THR A 325 -8.07 0.85 13.75
CA THR A 325 -7.52 0.19 14.94
C THR A 325 -6.20 -0.53 14.69
N LEU A 326 -5.77 -0.67 13.44
CA LEU A 326 -4.49 -1.29 13.09
C LEU A 326 -3.35 -0.35 13.51
N THR A 327 -2.35 -0.88 14.23
CA THR A 327 -1.15 -0.14 14.65
C THR A 327 0.09 -0.81 14.08
N SER A 328 1.21 -0.08 13.98
CA SER A 328 2.50 -0.68 13.60
C SER A 328 2.89 -1.86 14.52
N ALA A 329 2.51 -1.82 15.80
CA ALA A 329 2.70 -2.95 16.71
C ALA A 329 1.88 -4.20 16.35
N ASN A 330 0.81 -4.06 15.57
CA ASN A 330 -0.10 -5.12 15.16
C ASN A 330 0.00 -5.48 13.68
N LEU A 331 0.89 -4.82 12.94
CA LEU A 331 1.26 -5.13 11.56
C LEU A 331 2.68 -5.70 11.57
N VAL A 332 2.83 -6.92 11.10
CA VAL A 332 4.14 -7.60 11.05
C VAL A 332 4.47 -7.92 9.60
N PHE A 333 5.60 -7.41 9.12
CA PHE A 333 6.12 -7.79 7.82
C PHE A 333 7.12 -8.93 7.92
N ARG A 334 7.12 -9.79 6.90
CA ARG A 334 8.06 -10.91 6.69
C ARG A 334 8.40 -10.98 5.22
N THR A 335 9.55 -11.55 4.88
CA THR A 335 9.89 -11.89 3.50
C THR A 335 9.68 -13.38 3.28
N LEU A 336 9.10 -13.78 2.15
CA LEU A 336 8.98 -15.18 1.78
C LEU A 336 10.37 -15.79 1.58
N PRO A 337 10.60 -17.04 2.01
CA PRO A 337 11.92 -17.65 1.92
C PRO A 337 12.26 -18.02 0.49
N ILE A 338 13.53 -17.85 0.15
CA ILE A 338 14.15 -18.41 -1.04
C ILE A 338 14.97 -19.65 -0.67
N GLN A 339 15.19 -20.57 -1.62
CA GLN A 339 16.08 -21.71 -1.43
C GLN A 339 17.54 -21.37 -1.72
N GLY A 340 17.79 -20.40 -2.60
CA GLY A 340 19.11 -19.94 -2.98
C GLY A 340 19.08 -19.04 -4.21
N TYR A 341 20.27 -18.65 -4.64
CA TYR A 341 20.46 -17.86 -5.85
C TYR A 341 20.94 -18.77 -6.98
N GLU A 342 20.34 -18.66 -8.14
CA GLU A 342 20.67 -19.45 -9.33
C GLU A 342 20.69 -18.54 -10.57
N THR A 343 21.47 -18.95 -11.58
CA THR A 343 21.36 -18.34 -12.92
C THR A 343 20.50 -19.26 -13.77
N ILE A 344 19.27 -18.81 -14.08
CA ILE A 344 18.30 -19.56 -14.87
C ILE A 344 18.02 -18.78 -16.15
N ASP A 345 18.14 -19.43 -17.31
CA ASP A 345 17.98 -18.79 -18.63
C ASP A 345 18.81 -17.51 -18.80
N GLY A 346 20.02 -17.49 -18.22
CA GLY A 346 20.94 -16.36 -18.25
C GLY A 346 20.55 -15.18 -17.36
N GLN A 347 19.58 -15.35 -16.49
CA GLN A 347 19.14 -14.35 -15.51
C GLN A 347 19.50 -14.81 -14.08
N ASP A 348 20.02 -13.89 -13.27
CA ASP A 348 20.19 -14.14 -11.85
C ASP A 348 18.80 -14.15 -11.18
N ALA A 349 18.43 -15.26 -10.58
CA ALA A 349 17.11 -15.53 -10.04
C ALA A 349 17.18 -16.18 -8.65
N ASN A 350 16.08 -16.15 -7.94
CA ASN A 350 15.90 -16.89 -6.70
C ASN A 350 15.22 -18.23 -7.00
N ALA A 351 15.83 -19.33 -6.59
CA ALA A 351 15.14 -20.60 -6.52
C ALA A 351 14.15 -20.60 -5.35
N VAL A 352 12.92 -21.04 -5.60
CA VAL A 352 11.85 -21.10 -4.58
C VAL A 352 11.16 -22.46 -4.56
N ASP A 353 10.58 -22.82 -3.41
CA ASP A 353 9.70 -23.97 -3.25
C ASP A 353 8.25 -23.47 -3.03
N PRO A 354 7.39 -23.52 -4.04
CA PRO A 354 6.00 -23.09 -3.92
C PRO A 354 5.23 -23.84 -2.82
N SER A 355 5.50 -25.13 -2.61
CA SER A 355 4.82 -25.91 -1.58
C SER A 355 5.19 -25.44 -0.17
N ALA A 356 6.46 -25.12 0.07
CA ALA A 356 6.93 -24.55 1.32
C ALA A 356 6.34 -23.15 1.55
N ILE A 357 6.32 -22.31 0.52
CA ILE A 357 5.72 -20.97 0.57
C ILE A 357 4.23 -21.06 0.91
N GLN A 358 3.45 -21.89 0.20
CA GLN A 358 2.02 -22.10 0.47
C GLN A 358 1.78 -22.55 1.90
N SER A 359 2.59 -23.48 2.42
CA SER A 359 2.49 -23.97 3.79
C SER A 359 2.71 -22.84 4.81
N ILE A 360 3.72 -21.99 4.60
CA ILE A 360 4.04 -20.84 5.48
C ILE A 360 2.92 -19.80 5.45
N VAL A 361 2.46 -19.43 4.26
CA VAL A 361 1.40 -18.44 4.08
C VAL A 361 0.11 -18.93 4.71
N HIS A 362 -0.31 -20.17 4.41
CA HIS A 362 -1.53 -20.73 4.97
C HIS A 362 -1.48 -20.86 6.50
N ALA A 363 -0.40 -21.37 7.08
CA ALA A 363 -0.25 -21.49 8.53
C ALA A 363 -0.25 -20.11 9.23
N THR A 364 0.19 -19.05 8.53
CA THR A 364 0.22 -17.69 9.07
C THR A 364 -1.13 -16.98 8.97
N PHE A 365 -1.81 -17.11 7.83
CA PHE A 365 -3.10 -16.44 7.57
C PHE A 365 -4.28 -17.16 8.24
N TYR A 366 -4.21 -18.47 8.31
CA TYR A 366 -5.28 -19.33 8.85
C TYR A 366 -4.76 -20.22 9.99
N PRO A 367 -4.28 -19.63 11.10
CA PRO A 367 -3.78 -20.40 12.22
C PRO A 367 -4.89 -21.32 12.74
N ALA A 368 -4.59 -22.62 12.86
CA ALA A 368 -5.53 -23.56 13.44
C ALA A 368 -5.98 -23.06 14.81
N THR A 369 -7.27 -22.84 14.98
CA THR A 369 -7.85 -22.59 16.31
C THR A 369 -7.49 -23.79 17.17
N ARG A 370 -6.68 -23.59 18.20
CA ARG A 370 -6.47 -24.64 19.20
C ARG A 370 -7.82 -24.97 19.83
N SER A 371 -8.52 -25.92 19.24
CA SER A 371 -9.56 -26.63 19.97
C SER A 371 -8.84 -27.25 21.18
N ALA A 372 -9.28 -26.89 22.37
CA ALA A 372 -8.80 -27.53 23.58
C ALA A 372 -9.16 -29.04 23.49
N ALA A 373 -8.26 -29.84 22.93
CA ALA A 373 -8.34 -31.26 23.01
C ALA A 373 -8.18 -31.65 24.48
N PRO A 374 -9.01 -32.56 25.03
CA PRO A 374 -8.81 -33.05 26.38
C PRO A 374 -7.41 -33.68 26.45
N ALA A 375 -6.69 -33.39 27.54
CA ALA A 375 -5.35 -33.86 27.79
C ALA A 375 -5.28 -35.37 27.64
N SER A 376 -4.86 -35.88 26.50
CA SER A 376 -4.52 -37.27 26.29
C SER A 376 -3.14 -37.48 26.90
N VAL A 377 -3.07 -38.38 27.82
CA VAL A 377 -1.87 -38.85 28.50
C VAL A 377 -0.86 -39.31 27.42
N VAL A 378 0.19 -38.55 27.23
CA VAL A 378 1.30 -38.91 26.33
C VAL A 378 2.19 -39.89 27.01
N GLY A 379 2.24 -41.11 26.48
CA GLY A 379 3.24 -42.10 26.83
C GLY A 379 4.65 -41.66 26.41
N PRO A 380 5.71 -42.05 27.13
CA PRO A 380 7.07 -41.62 26.81
C PRO A 380 7.58 -42.35 25.56
N GLY A 381 7.84 -41.62 24.47
CA GLY A 381 8.55 -42.19 23.32
C GLY A 381 8.31 -41.62 21.91
N ALA A 382 7.43 -40.70 21.70
CA ALA A 382 7.25 -40.13 20.35
C ALA A 382 8.13 -38.88 20.16
N LYS A 383 9.08 -38.94 19.22
CA LYS A 383 9.82 -37.75 18.73
C LYS A 383 8.83 -36.79 18.10
N GLN A 384 8.66 -35.66 18.73
CA GLN A 384 7.88 -34.52 18.19
C GLN A 384 8.52 -34.05 16.89
N PRO A 385 7.80 -33.89 15.78
CA PRO A 385 8.35 -33.25 14.60
C PRO A 385 8.73 -31.81 14.98
N SER A 386 9.94 -31.42 14.63
CA SER A 386 10.42 -30.05 14.86
C SER A 386 9.47 -29.07 14.20
N PRO A 387 9.08 -27.97 14.88
CA PRO A 387 8.29 -26.93 14.24
C PRO A 387 9.05 -26.39 13.02
N PRO A 388 8.35 -26.00 11.93
CA PRO A 388 9.01 -25.41 10.78
C PRO A 388 9.83 -24.20 11.25
N VAL A 389 11.08 -24.14 10.79
CA VAL A 389 11.99 -23.03 11.08
C VAL A 389 11.40 -21.78 10.44
N VAL A 390 10.61 -21.04 11.21
CA VAL A 390 10.26 -19.67 10.88
C VAL A 390 11.55 -18.89 11.05
N ILE A 391 12.21 -18.54 9.95
CA ILE A 391 13.32 -17.60 9.98
C ILE A 391 12.70 -16.27 10.42
N PRO A 392 13.00 -15.74 11.62
CA PRO A 392 12.59 -14.40 11.96
C PRO A 392 13.19 -13.47 10.93
N SER A 393 12.53 -12.36 10.60
CA SER A 393 13.08 -11.26 9.80
C SER A 393 14.15 -10.49 10.59
N THR A 394 15.08 -11.22 11.16
CA THR A 394 16.31 -10.69 11.72
C THR A 394 17.36 -10.90 10.65
N GLY A 395 17.73 -9.81 9.99
CA GLY A 395 18.93 -9.79 9.16
C GLY A 395 20.12 -10.39 9.91
N PRO A 396 21.17 -10.79 9.20
CA PRO A 396 22.34 -11.45 9.81
C PRO A 396 22.92 -10.54 10.88
N GLN A 397 22.75 -10.97 12.15
CA GLN A 397 23.50 -10.51 13.31
C GLN A 397 23.53 -9.00 13.62
N GLY A 398 22.39 -8.46 13.92
CA GLY A 398 22.27 -7.25 14.73
C GLY A 398 20.96 -7.38 15.49
N GLY A 399 21.01 -7.47 16.81
CA GLY A 399 19.81 -7.47 17.65
C GLY A 399 18.93 -6.26 17.31
N PRO A 400 17.65 -6.25 17.71
CA PRO A 400 16.75 -5.15 17.40
C PRO A 400 17.37 -3.86 17.95
N VAL A 401 17.87 -3.02 17.05
CA VAL A 401 18.22 -1.65 17.42
C VAL A 401 16.88 -1.01 17.70
N THR A 402 16.58 -0.80 18.99
CA THR A 402 15.36 -0.17 19.43
C THR A 402 15.29 1.20 18.80
N ALA A 403 14.42 1.32 17.82
CA ALA A 403 14.16 2.52 17.10
C ALA A 403 13.74 3.66 18.06
N LYS A 404 14.35 4.81 17.89
CA LYS A 404 13.78 6.06 18.40
C LYS A 404 12.43 6.20 17.64
N ASN A 405 11.31 6.28 18.33
CA ASN A 405 9.97 6.37 17.75
C ASN A 405 9.38 5.09 17.09
N GLY A 406 9.92 3.89 17.32
CA GLY A 406 9.33 2.65 16.81
C GLY A 406 9.70 2.30 15.35
N ILE A 407 10.55 3.09 14.67
CA ILE A 407 11.02 2.80 13.31
C ILE A 407 12.24 1.88 13.39
N PRO A 408 12.21 0.65 12.82
CA PRO A 408 13.35 -0.24 12.85
C PRO A 408 14.49 0.27 11.96
N CYS A 409 15.74 0.05 12.37
CA CYS A 409 16.88 0.31 11.48
C CYS A 409 17.06 -0.90 10.54
N VAL A 410 17.33 -0.60 9.27
CA VAL A 410 17.59 -1.58 8.19
C VAL A 410 18.93 -1.34 7.54
N ASN A 411 19.40 -2.28 6.70
CA ASN A 411 20.62 -2.12 5.90
C ASN A 411 20.36 -1.31 4.63
#